data_c1dc917bb242a179e83a4c2109479860
#
_entry.id   c1dc917bb242a179e83a4c2109479860
#
_cell.length_a   1.000
_cell.length_b   1.000
_cell.length_c   1.000
_cell.angle_alpha   90.00
_cell.angle_beta   90.00
_cell.angle_gamma   90.00
#
_symmetry.space_group_name_H-M   'P 1'
#
loop_
_entity.id
_entity.type
_entity.pdbx_description
1 polymer ?
#
loop_
_entity_poly.entity_id
_entity_poly.type
_entity_poly.pdbx_seq_one_letter_code
_entity_poly.pdbx_strand_id
1 'polypeptide(L)'
;EEAIELAKSASKNKINYEDVVSNLNLVSPIEEEFEADVRELEIKLHSDQYKNNKIVLFGSSTFKDWENAKTDLSFDSLLNLGFGGSTLVSCRTYFNRIVVPNNPDKMIFYAGDNDIGSGMSAEDLENEFLLFASEVNEKLPHTLCFFVSIKPSVFRNNYLNTILDENERIKNKI
;
A
#
# COMPACT_ATOMS: atom_id res chain seq x y z
N GLU A 1 -19.04 -19.97 15.42
CA GLU A 1 -18.31 -21.09 16.07
C GLU A 1 -17.45 -21.86 15.06
N GLU A 2 -18.01 -22.22 13.90
CA GLU A 2 -17.31 -22.98 12.84
C GLU A 2 -16.07 -22.26 12.29
N ALA A 3 -16.15 -20.92 12.08
CA ALA A 3 -15.02 -20.10 11.62
C ALA A 3 -13.87 -20.02 12.64
N ILE A 4 -14.19 -20.03 13.94
CA ILE A 4 -13.19 -20.01 15.01
C ILE A 4 -12.48 -21.36 15.13
N GLU A 5 -13.18 -22.46 14.94
CA GLU A 5 -12.59 -23.80 14.92
C GLU A 5 -11.68 -24.01 13.70
N LEU A 6 -12.06 -23.50 12.51
CA LEU A 6 -11.23 -23.50 11.30
C LEU A 6 -9.96 -22.65 11.49
N ALA A 7 -10.05 -21.47 12.09
CA ALA A 7 -8.89 -20.63 12.37
C ALA A 7 -7.92 -21.28 13.36
N LYS A 8 -8.42 -21.99 14.39
CA LYS A 8 -7.59 -22.77 15.31
C LYS A 8 -6.91 -23.97 14.63
N SER A 9 -7.60 -24.62 13.69
CA SER A 9 -7.04 -25.71 12.89
C SER A 9 -5.97 -25.23 11.92
N ALA A 10 -6.16 -24.07 11.30
CA ALA A 10 -5.19 -23.43 10.41
C ALA A 10 -3.87 -23.10 11.13
N SER A 11 -3.93 -22.60 12.35
CA SER A 11 -2.75 -22.31 13.19
C SER A 11 -1.90 -23.55 13.49
N LYS A 12 -2.53 -24.73 13.61
CA LYS A 12 -1.81 -25.99 13.87
C LYS A 12 -1.16 -26.60 12.62
N ASN A 13 -1.73 -26.38 11.44
CA ASN A 13 -1.32 -27.06 10.20
C ASN A 13 -0.52 -26.18 9.24
N LYS A 14 -0.06 -24.97 9.62
CA LYS A 14 0.56 -23.99 8.73
C LYS A 14 -0.28 -23.68 7.47
N ILE A 15 -1.61 -23.79 7.56
CA ILE A 15 -2.51 -23.37 6.50
C ILE A 15 -2.46 -21.84 6.44
N ASN A 16 -2.20 -21.31 5.25
CA ASN A 16 -2.14 -19.87 5.06
C ASN A 16 -3.52 -19.25 5.36
N TYR A 17 -3.55 -18.16 6.13
CA TYR A 17 -4.76 -17.43 6.47
C TYR A 17 -5.56 -17.01 5.22
N GLU A 18 -4.86 -16.63 4.15
CA GLU A 18 -5.45 -16.25 2.86
C GLU A 18 -6.22 -17.41 2.21
N ASP A 19 -5.71 -18.65 2.33
CA ASP A 19 -6.39 -19.84 1.81
C ASP A 19 -7.68 -20.14 2.60
N VAL A 20 -7.68 -19.85 3.91
CA VAL A 20 -8.87 -20.05 4.76
C VAL A 20 -9.94 -19.00 4.42
N VAL A 21 -9.54 -17.74 4.25
CA VAL A 21 -10.45 -16.62 3.91
C VAL A 21 -11.06 -16.83 2.52
N SER A 22 -10.26 -17.23 1.53
CA SER A 22 -10.75 -17.48 0.16
C SER A 22 -11.73 -18.66 0.09
N ASN A 23 -11.47 -19.74 0.85
CA ASN A 23 -12.36 -20.92 0.91
C ASN A 23 -13.69 -20.65 1.63
N LEU A 24 -13.72 -19.64 2.52
CA LEU A 24 -14.94 -19.25 3.24
C LEU A 24 -15.74 -18.16 2.53
N ASN A 25 -15.29 -17.67 1.35
CA ASN A 25 -15.83 -16.49 0.67
C ASN A 25 -15.99 -15.27 1.60
N LEU A 26 -15.10 -15.15 2.59
CA LEU A 26 -15.07 -14.00 3.48
C LEU A 26 -14.21 -12.92 2.83
N VAL A 27 -14.80 -11.76 2.63
CA VAL A 27 -14.06 -10.55 2.28
C VAL A 27 -13.23 -10.14 3.49
N SER A 28 -11.94 -9.83 3.30
CA SER A 28 -11.13 -9.35 4.42
C SER A 28 -11.65 -7.99 4.90
N PRO A 29 -11.54 -7.66 6.19
CA PRO A 29 -11.93 -6.33 6.67
C PRO A 29 -11.24 -5.18 5.94
N ILE A 30 -10.00 -5.40 5.47
CA ILE A 30 -9.24 -4.41 4.68
C ILE A 30 -9.89 -4.23 3.30
N GLU A 31 -10.30 -5.31 2.64
CA GLU A 31 -10.98 -5.23 1.34
C GLU A 31 -12.33 -4.53 1.45
N GLU A 32 -13.07 -4.73 2.54
CA GLU A 32 -14.33 -4.05 2.77
C GLU A 32 -14.13 -2.55 3.00
N GLU A 33 -13.11 -2.17 3.79
CA GLU A 33 -12.83 -0.78 4.17
C GLU A 33 -12.49 0.11 2.96
N PHE A 34 -11.64 -0.39 2.04
CA PHE A 34 -11.12 0.43 0.93
C PHE A 34 -11.74 0.12 -0.43
N GLU A 35 -12.66 -0.82 -0.52
CA GLU A 35 -13.20 -1.31 -1.80
C GLU A 35 -13.85 -0.19 -2.63
N ALA A 36 -14.53 0.76 -2.00
CA ALA A 36 -15.14 1.89 -2.70
C ALA A 36 -14.09 2.79 -3.37
N ASP A 37 -13.06 3.18 -2.62
CA ASP A 37 -11.95 4.00 -3.14
C ASP A 37 -11.21 3.26 -4.26
N VAL A 38 -10.95 1.97 -4.09
CA VAL A 38 -10.24 1.15 -5.08
C VAL A 38 -11.03 1.01 -6.37
N ARG A 39 -12.34 0.81 -6.31
CA ARG A 39 -13.21 0.77 -7.50
C ARG A 39 -13.20 2.10 -8.26
N GLU A 40 -13.18 3.22 -7.58
CA GLU A 40 -13.04 4.52 -8.24
C GLU A 40 -11.71 4.63 -8.99
N LEU A 41 -10.62 4.15 -8.38
CA LEU A 41 -9.30 4.10 -9.02
C LEU A 41 -9.28 3.15 -10.22
N GLU A 42 -9.92 1.98 -10.14
CA GLU A 42 -10.06 1.05 -11.26
C GLU A 42 -10.81 1.68 -12.44
N ILE A 43 -11.93 2.38 -12.17
CA ILE A 43 -12.68 3.11 -13.21
C ILE A 43 -11.80 4.17 -13.86
N LYS A 44 -11.01 4.91 -13.07
CA LYS A 44 -10.06 5.90 -13.55
C LYS A 44 -9.01 5.26 -14.48
N LEU A 45 -8.47 4.11 -14.11
CA LEU A 45 -7.48 3.37 -14.92
C LEU A 45 -8.03 2.95 -16.29
N HIS A 46 -9.31 2.63 -16.40
CA HIS A 46 -9.92 2.23 -17.66
C HIS A 46 -10.22 3.40 -18.61
N SER A 47 -10.10 4.65 -18.17
CA SER A 47 -10.32 5.80 -19.03
C SER A 47 -9.12 6.07 -19.95
N ASP A 48 -9.39 6.47 -21.19
CA ASP A 48 -8.36 6.66 -22.22
C ASP A 48 -7.28 7.69 -21.86
N GLN A 49 -7.65 8.68 -21.04
CA GLN A 49 -6.72 9.72 -20.59
C GLN A 49 -5.58 9.22 -19.70
N TYR A 50 -5.70 8.00 -19.13
CA TYR A 50 -4.71 7.43 -18.22
C TYR A 50 -3.94 6.24 -18.80
N LYS A 51 -4.29 5.77 -20.00
CA LYS A 51 -3.68 4.57 -20.64
C LYS A 51 -2.17 4.63 -20.87
N ASN A 52 -1.57 5.82 -20.87
CA ASN A 52 -0.15 6.01 -21.14
C ASN A 52 0.61 6.66 -19.98
N ASN A 53 0.06 6.62 -18.78
CA ASN A 53 0.75 7.18 -17.63
C ASN A 53 1.90 6.27 -17.21
N LYS A 54 3.09 6.86 -17.16
CA LYS A 54 4.34 6.18 -16.88
C LYS A 54 4.86 6.39 -15.48
N ILE A 55 4.29 7.36 -14.77
CA ILE A 55 4.66 7.69 -13.39
C ILE A 55 3.41 7.53 -12.52
N VAL A 56 3.52 6.74 -11.45
CA VAL A 56 2.43 6.49 -10.51
C VAL A 56 2.81 7.03 -9.13
N LEU A 57 1.92 7.81 -8.52
CA LEU A 57 1.92 8.01 -7.07
C LEU A 57 1.01 6.94 -6.47
N PHE A 58 1.51 6.18 -5.52
CA PHE A 58 0.76 5.12 -4.86
C PHE A 58 0.92 5.18 -3.34
N GLY A 59 -0.16 5.02 -2.60
CA GLY A 59 -0.14 5.02 -1.14
C GLY A 59 -1.30 5.79 -0.49
N SER A 60 -1.02 6.48 0.61
CA SER A 60 -2.04 6.98 1.52
C SER A 60 -2.63 8.35 1.14
N SER A 61 -3.41 8.93 2.07
CA SER A 61 -4.07 10.24 1.93
C SER A 61 -3.12 11.37 1.53
N THR A 62 -1.84 11.28 1.89
CA THR A 62 -0.84 12.27 1.48
C THR A 62 -0.79 12.43 -0.04
N PHE A 63 -0.97 11.33 -0.78
CA PHE A 63 -1.08 11.40 -2.24
C PHE A 63 -2.53 11.64 -2.69
N LYS A 64 -3.52 10.95 -2.09
CA LYS A 64 -4.93 11.16 -2.44
C LYS A 64 -5.29 12.65 -2.45
N ASP A 65 -4.89 13.37 -1.41
CA ASP A 65 -5.25 14.77 -1.19
C ASP A 65 -4.35 15.76 -1.97
N TRP A 66 -3.34 15.26 -2.69
CA TRP A 66 -2.49 16.10 -3.53
C TRP A 66 -3.10 16.27 -4.92
N GLU A 67 -4.13 17.09 -5.01
CA GLU A 67 -4.91 17.30 -6.24
C GLU A 67 -4.07 17.83 -7.40
N ASN A 68 -3.11 18.72 -7.12
CA ASN A 68 -2.26 19.37 -8.10
C ASN A 68 -0.92 18.65 -8.35
N ALA A 69 -0.75 17.41 -7.87
CA ALA A 69 0.52 16.68 -7.95
C ALA A 69 1.13 16.67 -9.37
N LYS A 70 0.31 16.52 -10.40
CA LYS A 70 0.74 16.53 -11.81
C LYS A 70 1.40 17.86 -12.19
N THR A 71 0.79 18.97 -11.79
CA THR A 71 1.30 20.32 -12.09
C THR A 71 2.50 20.66 -11.23
N ASP A 72 2.43 20.36 -9.93
CA ASP A 72 3.48 20.69 -8.98
C ASP A 72 4.79 19.94 -9.26
N LEU A 73 4.67 18.68 -9.70
CA LEU A 73 5.82 17.86 -10.11
C LEU A 73 6.23 18.05 -11.58
N SER A 74 5.44 18.79 -12.36
CA SER A 74 5.66 18.99 -13.81
C SER A 74 5.77 17.67 -14.59
N PHE A 75 4.96 16.66 -14.23
CA PHE A 75 4.92 15.36 -14.90
C PHE A 75 3.61 15.17 -15.67
N ASP A 76 3.62 15.35 -16.97
CA ASP A 76 2.43 15.21 -17.83
C ASP A 76 1.80 13.80 -17.77
N SER A 77 2.63 12.77 -17.58
CA SER A 77 2.22 11.37 -17.53
C SER A 77 2.05 10.83 -16.09
N LEU A 78 1.71 11.70 -15.13
CA LEU A 78 1.49 11.30 -13.75
C LEU A 78 0.08 10.75 -13.53
N LEU A 79 -0.02 9.63 -12.85
CA LEU A 79 -1.25 9.03 -12.34
C LEU A 79 -1.20 8.95 -10.82
N ASN A 80 -2.17 9.58 -10.16
CA ASN A 80 -2.30 9.48 -8.71
C ASN A 80 -3.28 8.37 -8.35
N LEU A 81 -2.78 7.34 -7.67
CA LEU A 81 -3.47 6.17 -7.16
C LEU A 81 -3.43 6.12 -5.61
N GLY A 82 -3.31 7.27 -4.97
CA GLY A 82 -3.45 7.37 -3.51
C GLY A 82 -4.89 7.14 -3.06
N PHE A 83 -5.07 6.44 -1.94
CA PHE A 83 -6.37 6.27 -1.28
C PHE A 83 -6.27 6.55 0.23
N GLY A 84 -7.33 7.16 0.78
CA GLY A 84 -7.30 7.73 2.13
C GLY A 84 -7.21 6.69 3.22
N GLY A 85 -6.39 6.94 4.25
CA GLY A 85 -6.27 6.03 5.39
C GLY A 85 -5.45 4.76 5.13
N SER A 86 -4.98 4.53 3.91
CA SER A 86 -4.29 3.29 3.56
C SER A 86 -3.03 3.05 4.39
N THR A 87 -2.84 1.79 4.72
CA THR A 87 -1.68 1.21 5.39
C THR A 87 -0.78 0.51 4.38
N LEU A 88 0.40 0.07 4.79
CA LEU A 88 1.26 -0.80 3.96
C LEU A 88 0.53 -2.09 3.57
N VAL A 89 -0.17 -2.71 4.52
CA VAL A 89 -0.94 -3.93 4.29
C VAL A 89 -2.03 -3.70 3.25
N SER A 90 -2.82 -2.63 3.36
CA SER A 90 -3.86 -2.32 2.37
C SER A 90 -3.27 -1.96 1.01
N CYS A 91 -2.16 -1.22 0.96
CA CYS A 91 -1.45 -0.95 -0.28
C CYS A 91 -1.02 -2.25 -0.97
N ARG A 92 -0.44 -3.20 -0.23
CA ARG A 92 -0.04 -4.51 -0.76
C ARG A 92 -1.24 -5.32 -1.25
N THR A 93 -2.34 -5.34 -0.49
CA THR A 93 -3.58 -6.02 -0.87
C THR A 93 -4.11 -5.56 -2.23
N TYR A 94 -4.09 -4.25 -2.48
CA TYR A 94 -4.65 -3.68 -3.71
C TYR A 94 -3.63 -3.43 -4.83
N PHE A 95 -2.36 -3.66 -4.59
CA PHE A 95 -1.27 -3.43 -5.55
C PHE A 95 -1.51 -4.09 -6.91
N ASN A 96 -1.90 -5.36 -6.89
CA ASN A 96 -2.16 -6.14 -8.10
C ASN A 96 -3.38 -5.64 -8.90
N ARG A 97 -4.32 -4.97 -8.24
CA ARG A 97 -5.54 -4.46 -8.87
C ARG A 97 -5.33 -3.09 -9.52
N ILE A 98 -4.60 -2.19 -8.85
CA ILE A 98 -4.56 -0.78 -9.25
C ILE A 98 -3.20 -0.29 -9.77
N VAL A 99 -2.09 -0.95 -9.42
CA VAL A 99 -0.76 -0.53 -9.89
C VAL A 99 -0.24 -1.43 -11.01
N VAL A 100 -0.25 -2.74 -10.80
CA VAL A 100 0.31 -3.72 -11.75
C VAL A 100 -0.28 -3.59 -13.16
N PRO A 101 -1.61 -3.40 -13.35
CA PRO A 101 -2.18 -3.28 -14.70
C PRO A 101 -1.67 -2.06 -15.48
N ASN A 102 -1.23 -1.01 -14.79
CA ASN A 102 -0.69 0.19 -15.42
C ASN A 102 0.77 0.03 -15.87
N ASN A 103 1.50 -0.94 -15.35
CA ASN A 103 2.90 -1.24 -15.65
C ASN A 103 3.75 0.04 -15.76
N PRO A 104 3.89 0.84 -14.70
CA PRO A 104 4.53 2.14 -14.74
C PRO A 104 6.05 2.02 -14.90
N ASP A 105 6.69 3.02 -15.52
CA ASP A 105 8.14 3.12 -15.54
C ASP A 105 8.70 3.56 -14.16
N LYS A 106 7.91 4.35 -13.43
CA LYS A 106 8.27 4.84 -12.10
C LYS A 106 7.06 4.78 -11.15
N MET A 107 7.30 4.32 -9.94
CA MET A 107 6.35 4.39 -8.84
C MET A 107 6.95 5.19 -7.68
N ILE A 108 6.24 6.22 -7.23
CA ILE A 108 6.56 6.95 -6.00
C ILE A 108 5.56 6.45 -4.96
N PHE A 109 6.08 5.85 -3.90
CA PHE A 109 5.27 5.18 -2.88
C PHE A 109 5.36 5.88 -1.54
N TYR A 110 4.22 6.07 -0.88
CA TYR A 110 4.13 6.64 0.47
C TYR A 110 3.04 5.93 1.30
N ALA A 111 3.45 5.24 2.35
CA ALA A 111 2.59 4.68 3.41
C ALA A 111 3.40 4.50 4.70
N GLY A 112 2.76 4.04 5.78
CA GLY A 112 3.40 3.73 7.06
C GLY A 112 2.99 4.64 8.21
N ASP A 113 2.55 5.87 7.96
CA ASP A 113 2.11 6.78 9.02
C ASP A 113 0.78 6.35 9.65
N ASN A 114 -0.12 5.72 8.89
CA ASN A 114 -1.36 5.14 9.40
C ASN A 114 -1.10 3.84 10.17
N ASP A 115 -0.15 3.03 9.69
CA ASP A 115 0.30 1.80 10.35
C ASP A 115 0.83 2.11 11.77
N ILE A 116 1.76 3.04 11.87
CA ILE A 116 2.31 3.51 13.16
C ILE A 116 1.19 4.13 14.01
N GLY A 117 0.31 4.91 13.40
CA GLY A 117 -0.83 5.52 14.10
C GLY A 117 -1.82 4.52 14.65
N SER A 118 -1.93 3.33 14.08
CA SER A 118 -2.74 2.22 14.57
C SER A 118 -2.01 1.33 15.59
N GLY A 119 -0.73 1.64 15.89
CA GLY A 119 0.06 0.97 16.91
C GLY A 119 0.98 -0.12 16.38
N MET A 120 1.21 -0.18 15.06
CA MET A 120 2.20 -1.10 14.48
C MET A 120 3.61 -0.73 14.96
N SER A 121 4.40 -1.72 15.32
CA SER A 121 5.80 -1.51 15.70
C SER A 121 6.67 -1.21 14.48
N ALA A 122 7.83 -0.58 14.68
CA ALA A 122 8.78 -0.34 13.60
C ALA A 122 9.27 -1.65 12.96
N GLU A 123 9.45 -2.71 13.75
CA GLU A 123 9.86 -4.03 13.24
C GLU A 123 8.78 -4.66 12.34
N ASP A 124 7.51 -4.60 12.75
CA ASP A 124 6.40 -5.13 11.94
C ASP A 124 6.24 -4.33 10.65
N LEU A 125 6.38 -3.01 10.73
CA LEU A 125 6.30 -2.13 9.56
C LEU A 125 7.46 -2.39 8.59
N GLU A 126 8.69 -2.57 9.07
CA GLU A 126 9.84 -2.97 8.26
C GLU A 126 9.55 -4.30 7.54
N ASN A 127 9.00 -5.28 8.24
CA ASN A 127 8.66 -6.58 7.65
C ASN A 127 7.62 -6.44 6.54
N GLU A 128 6.54 -5.68 6.76
CA GLU A 128 5.51 -5.41 5.73
C GLU A 128 6.10 -4.64 4.54
N PHE A 129 6.98 -3.67 4.79
CA PHE A 129 7.68 -2.94 3.73
C PHE A 129 8.52 -3.89 2.86
N LEU A 130 9.28 -4.80 3.47
CA LEU A 130 10.10 -5.76 2.74
C LEU A 130 9.25 -6.74 1.93
N LEU A 131 8.11 -7.19 2.46
CA LEU A 131 7.15 -8.01 1.71
C LEU A 131 6.62 -7.26 0.49
N PHE A 132 6.21 -6.01 0.66
CA PHE A 132 5.74 -5.18 -0.44
C PHE A 132 6.85 -4.91 -1.46
N ALA A 133 8.06 -4.57 -1.04
CA ALA A 133 9.20 -4.34 -1.94
C ALA A 133 9.53 -5.60 -2.76
N SER A 134 9.44 -6.78 -2.15
CA SER A 134 9.62 -8.06 -2.84
C SER A 134 8.54 -8.28 -3.91
N GLU A 135 7.28 -8.01 -3.60
CA GLU A 135 6.16 -8.12 -4.53
C GLU A 135 6.28 -7.12 -5.69
N VAL A 136 6.68 -5.89 -5.43
CA VAL A 136 6.97 -4.89 -6.47
C VAL A 136 8.06 -5.40 -7.41
N ASN A 137 9.16 -5.92 -6.89
CA ASN A 137 10.25 -6.44 -7.70
C ASN A 137 9.84 -7.67 -8.53
N GLU A 138 8.96 -8.52 -8.00
CA GLU A 138 8.43 -9.69 -8.73
C GLU A 138 7.47 -9.28 -9.86
N LYS A 139 6.52 -8.41 -9.59
CA LYS A 139 5.42 -8.07 -10.51
C LYS A 139 5.80 -6.97 -11.50
N LEU A 140 6.67 -6.06 -11.10
CA LEU A 140 7.09 -4.88 -11.87
C LEU A 140 8.64 -4.76 -11.92
N PRO A 141 9.36 -5.75 -12.45
CA PRO A 141 10.83 -5.80 -12.38
C PRO A 141 11.54 -4.66 -13.13
N HIS A 142 10.82 -3.92 -13.96
CA HIS A 142 11.37 -2.79 -14.73
C HIS A 142 10.96 -1.41 -14.17
N THR A 143 10.12 -1.39 -13.14
CA THR A 143 9.64 -0.16 -12.51
C THR A 143 10.67 0.37 -11.52
N LEU A 144 11.07 1.63 -11.67
CA LEU A 144 11.85 2.31 -10.64
C LEU A 144 10.93 2.73 -9.50
N CYS A 145 11.12 2.11 -8.34
CA CYS A 145 10.34 2.41 -7.15
C CYS A 145 11.09 3.38 -6.23
N PHE A 146 10.42 4.46 -5.82
CA PHE A 146 10.92 5.45 -4.87
C PHE A 146 10.01 5.46 -3.64
N PHE A 147 10.57 5.11 -2.50
CA PHE A 147 9.87 5.24 -1.23
C PHE A 147 10.07 6.64 -0.66
N VAL A 148 8.98 7.32 -0.35
CA VAL A 148 9.02 8.60 0.38
C VAL A 148 8.99 8.29 1.86
N SER A 149 9.99 8.77 2.59
CA SER A 149 10.10 8.56 4.04
C SER A 149 8.87 9.09 4.79
N ILE A 150 8.49 8.39 5.85
CA ILE A 150 7.33 8.75 6.66
C ILE A 150 7.56 10.12 7.29
N LYS A 151 6.66 11.06 7.00
CA LYS A 151 6.78 12.44 7.49
C LYS A 151 6.44 12.55 8.97
N PRO A 152 7.25 13.22 9.77
CA PRO A 152 6.83 13.67 11.08
C PRO A 152 5.65 14.63 10.95
N SER A 153 4.64 14.48 11.79
CA SER A 153 3.50 15.40 11.83
C SER A 153 3.08 15.70 13.27
N VAL A 154 2.40 16.81 13.47
CA VAL A 154 1.89 17.20 14.80
C VAL A 154 0.93 16.13 15.34
N PHE A 155 0.10 15.55 14.48
CA PHE A 155 -0.83 14.48 14.86
C PHE A 155 -0.13 13.17 15.25
N ARG A 156 1.10 12.95 14.81
CA ARG A 156 1.93 11.76 15.07
C ARG A 156 3.10 12.04 16.02
N ASN A 157 3.08 13.18 16.73
CA ASN A 157 4.20 13.57 17.61
C ASN A 157 4.55 12.51 18.67
N ASN A 158 3.56 11.79 19.19
CA ASN A 158 3.77 10.70 20.14
C ASN A 158 4.53 9.50 19.54
N TYR A 159 4.59 9.41 18.22
CA TYR A 159 5.25 8.34 17.47
C TYR A 159 6.54 8.82 16.77
N LEU A 160 7.02 10.02 17.08
CA LEU A 160 8.17 10.61 16.39
C LEU A 160 9.39 9.68 16.38
N ASN A 161 9.72 9.09 17.53
CA ASN A 161 10.88 8.18 17.63
C ASN A 161 10.68 6.92 16.77
N THR A 162 9.47 6.37 16.74
CA THR A 162 9.13 5.21 15.89
C THR A 162 9.26 5.56 14.41
N ILE A 163 8.77 6.74 14.00
CA ILE A 163 8.89 7.23 12.61
C ILE A 163 10.36 7.39 12.20
N LEU A 164 11.18 7.96 13.07
CA LEU A 164 12.60 8.16 12.77
C LEU A 164 13.36 6.83 12.69
N ASP A 165 13.10 5.91 13.63
CA ASP A 165 13.67 4.56 13.63
C ASP A 165 13.28 3.81 12.35
N GLU A 166 12.02 3.83 11.99
CA GLU A 166 11.52 3.15 10.78
C GLU A 166 12.14 3.72 9.49
N ASN A 167 12.20 5.03 9.37
CA ASN A 167 12.83 5.66 8.20
C ASN A 167 14.30 5.25 8.04
N GLU A 168 15.05 5.14 9.15
CA GLU A 168 16.44 4.66 9.10
C GLU A 168 16.51 3.15 8.79
N ARG A 169 15.59 2.33 9.31
CA ARG A 169 15.51 0.89 9.01
C ARG A 169 15.28 0.67 7.52
N ILE A 170 14.25 1.29 6.94
CA ILE A 170 13.93 1.17 5.51
C ILE A 170 15.11 1.66 4.66
N LYS A 171 15.69 2.83 4.97
CA LYS A 171 16.83 3.39 4.24
C LYS A 171 18.04 2.45 4.20
N ASN A 172 18.26 1.67 5.24
CA ASN A 172 19.36 0.72 5.29
C ASN A 172 19.09 -0.60 4.55
N LYS A 173 17.88 -0.80 4.03
CA LYS A 173 17.45 -2.01 3.29
C LYS A 173 17.34 -1.78 1.77
N ILE A 174 17.24 -0.52 1.34
CA ILE A 174 17.17 -0.11 -0.07
C ILE A 174 18.45 0.62 -0.45
#